data_6b31e70ac8833bb93e484a58ea50f505
#
_entry.id   6b31e70ac8833bb93e484a58ea50f505
#
_cell.length_a   1.000
_cell.length_b   1.000
_cell.length_c   1.000
_cell.angle_alpha   90.00
_cell.angle_beta   90.00
_cell.angle_gamma   90.00
#
_symmetry.space_group_name_H-M   'P 1'
#
loop_
_entity.id
_entity.type
_entity.pdbx_description
1 polymer ?
#
loop_
_entity_poly.entity_id
_entity_poly.type
_entity_poly.pdbx_seq_one_letter_code
_entity_poly.pdbx_strand_id
1 'polypeptide(L)' 'MELESAQVGTRVRVQVDYRDPQRRGAVGTIHKRYGVAEYLAFEVLFADGQTELFWDHQLEKAKESAFRSKLRRVFR' A
#
# COMPACT_ATOMS: atom_id res chain seq x y z
N MET A 1 4.07 12.09 0.76
CA MET A 1 4.03 11.12 -0.32
C MET A 1 2.73 11.24 -1.09
N GLU A 2 2.78 11.05 -2.38
CA GLU A 2 1.68 11.41 -3.26
C GLU A 2 0.85 10.20 -3.62
N LEU A 3 -0.19 9.94 -2.85
CA LEU A 3 -1.10 8.86 -3.20
C LEU A 3 -2.14 9.28 -4.22
N GLU A 4 -2.22 10.57 -4.52
CA GLU A 4 -3.14 11.02 -5.55
C GLU A 4 -2.82 10.40 -6.90
N SER A 5 -1.55 10.11 -7.15
CA SER A 5 -1.15 9.49 -8.40
C SER A 5 -1.12 7.96 -8.31
N ALA A 6 -1.41 7.41 -7.15
CA ALA A 6 -1.41 5.96 -6.99
C ALA A 6 -2.59 5.36 -7.74
N GLN A 7 -2.36 4.22 -8.35
CA GLN A 7 -3.35 3.55 -9.17
C GLN A 7 -3.47 2.10 -8.76
N VAL A 8 -4.46 1.43 -9.32
CA VAL A 8 -4.60 0.00 -9.14
C VAL A 8 -3.28 -0.67 -9.54
N GLY A 9 -2.79 -1.53 -8.66
CA GLY A 9 -1.51 -2.19 -8.86
C GLY A 9 -0.36 -1.58 -8.09
N THR A 10 -0.54 -0.40 -7.51
CA THR A 10 0.50 0.25 -6.72
C THR A 10 0.64 -0.46 -5.38
N ARG A 11 1.89 -0.75 -4.97
CA ARG A 11 2.16 -1.34 -3.67
C ARG A 11 2.17 -0.26 -2.60
N VAL A 12 1.51 -0.56 -1.51
CA VAL A 12 1.37 0.40 -0.40
C VAL A 12 1.60 -0.33 0.92
N ARG A 13 1.89 0.46 1.95
CA ARG A 13 2.05 -0.05 3.30
C ARG A 13 1.13 0.72 4.23
N VAL A 14 0.51 0.00 5.16
CA VAL A 14 -0.31 0.62 6.19
C VAL A 14 0.62 1.32 7.17
N GLN A 15 0.28 2.56 7.52
CA GLN A 15 1.12 3.37 8.41
C GLN A 15 1.27 2.70 9.77
N VAL A 16 2.42 2.92 10.40
CA VAL A 16 2.73 2.26 11.66
C VAL A 16 1.88 2.76 12.82
N ASP A 17 1.23 3.90 12.65
CA ASP A 17 0.34 4.45 13.67
C ASP A 17 -1.12 4.13 13.40
N TYR A 18 -1.40 3.23 12.45
CA TYR A 18 -2.76 2.82 12.18
C TYR A 18 -3.35 2.18 13.43
N ARG A 19 -4.63 2.44 13.69
CA ARG A 19 -5.25 2.04 14.95
C ARG A 19 -5.34 0.53 15.13
N ASP A 20 -5.44 -0.23 14.04
CA ASP A 20 -5.54 -1.68 14.11
C ASP A 20 -4.16 -2.30 14.07
N PRO A 21 -3.66 -2.82 15.20
CA PRO A 21 -2.30 -3.36 15.23
C PRO A 21 -2.05 -4.49 14.25
N GLN A 22 -3.09 -5.22 13.87
CA GLN A 22 -2.92 -6.33 12.95
C GLN A 22 -2.55 -5.88 11.56
N ARG A 23 -2.88 -4.63 11.22
CA ARG A 23 -2.60 -4.12 9.88
C ARG A 23 -1.42 -3.16 9.83
N ARG A 24 -0.91 -2.74 10.99
CA ARG A 24 0.22 -1.80 11.02
C ARG A 24 1.40 -2.35 10.27
N GLY A 25 1.92 -1.58 9.33
CA GLY A 25 3.09 -1.98 8.57
C GLY A 25 2.83 -3.04 7.52
N ALA A 26 1.60 -3.51 7.39
CA ALA A 26 1.28 -4.52 6.39
C ALA A 26 1.41 -3.93 5.00
N VAL A 27 1.90 -4.73 4.07
CA VAL A 27 2.10 -4.32 2.68
C VAL A 27 1.05 -5.02 1.82
N GLY A 28 0.43 -4.26 0.94
CA GLY A 28 -0.54 -4.81 0.01
C GLY A 28 -0.52 -4.06 -1.30
N THR A 29 -1.46 -4.39 -2.16
CA THR A 29 -1.55 -3.79 -3.48
C THR A 29 -2.91 -3.12 -3.61
N ILE A 30 -2.93 -1.93 -4.18
CA ILE A 30 -4.19 -1.23 -4.41
C ILE A 30 -5.00 -2.04 -5.43
N HIS A 31 -6.19 -2.44 -4.99
CA HIS A 31 -7.09 -3.23 -5.79
C HIS A 31 -8.14 -2.36 -6.46
N LYS A 32 -8.61 -1.32 -5.75
CA LYS A 32 -9.56 -0.36 -6.28
C LYS A 32 -9.27 1.00 -5.70
N ARG A 33 -9.65 2.02 -6.44
CA ARG A 33 -9.49 3.40 -6.03
C ARG A 33 -10.84 4.08 -6.04
N TYR A 34 -11.15 4.81 -4.96
CA TYR A 34 -12.42 5.50 -4.80
C TYR A 34 -12.21 6.97 -4.51
N GLY A 35 -13.15 7.78 -4.94
CA GLY A 35 -13.18 9.18 -4.54
C GLY A 35 -12.41 10.09 -5.47
N VAL A 36 -12.21 11.30 -5.00
CA VAL A 36 -11.52 12.35 -5.75
C VAL A 36 -10.31 12.79 -4.94
N ALA A 37 -9.53 13.71 -5.51
CA ALA A 37 -8.25 14.08 -4.92
C ALA A 37 -8.32 14.46 -3.44
N GLU A 38 -9.43 15.06 -3.02
CA GLU A 38 -9.57 15.53 -1.64
C GLU A 38 -10.06 14.44 -0.69
N TYR A 39 -10.63 13.37 -1.22
CA TYR A 39 -11.21 12.29 -0.41
C TYR A 39 -10.90 10.98 -1.07
N LEU A 40 -9.61 10.65 -1.14
CA LEU A 40 -9.18 9.40 -1.75
C LEU A 40 -9.26 8.26 -0.75
N ALA A 41 -9.80 7.15 -1.21
CA ALA A 41 -9.80 5.90 -0.47
C ALA A 41 -9.37 4.79 -1.40
N PHE A 42 -8.73 3.77 -0.82
CA PHE A 42 -8.21 2.67 -1.60
C PHE A 42 -8.59 1.35 -0.96
N GLU A 43 -9.02 0.44 -1.80
CA GLU A 43 -9.19 -0.95 -1.36
C GLU A 43 -7.88 -1.67 -1.60
N VAL A 44 -7.29 -2.18 -0.52
CA VAL A 44 -5.97 -2.79 -0.56
C VAL A 44 -6.10 -4.30 -0.41
N LEU A 45 -5.48 -5.02 -1.31
CA LEU A 45 -5.46 -6.48 -1.28
C LEU A 45 -4.16 -6.93 -0.62
N PHE A 46 -4.28 -7.71 0.43
CA PHE A 46 -3.13 -8.20 1.19
C PHE A 46 -2.76 -9.61 0.76
N ALA A 47 -1.59 -10.05 1.23
CA ALA A 47 -1.05 -11.34 0.83
C ALA A 47 -1.93 -12.51 1.25
N ASP A 48 -2.72 -12.33 2.31
CA ASP A 48 -3.62 -13.38 2.77
C ASP A 48 -4.91 -13.45 1.95
N GLY A 49 -5.04 -12.65 0.91
CA GLY A 49 -6.21 -12.66 0.05
C GLY A 49 -7.34 -11.78 0.52
N GLN A 50 -7.18 -11.11 1.64
CA GLN A 50 -8.22 -10.23 2.17
C GLN A 50 -8.04 -8.81 1.67
N THR A 51 -9.15 -8.08 1.56
CA THR A 51 -9.13 -6.68 1.17
C THR A 51 -9.67 -5.84 2.29
N GLU A 52 -9.20 -4.59 2.35
CA GLU A 52 -9.66 -3.65 3.35
C GLU A 52 -9.56 -2.25 2.79
N LEU A 53 -10.49 -1.39 3.19
CA LEU A 53 -10.57 -0.02 2.69
C LEU A 53 -9.80 0.91 3.61
N PHE A 54 -8.97 1.77 3.02
CA PHE A 54 -8.17 2.74 3.77
C PHE A 54 -8.31 4.12 3.14
N TRP A 55 -8.24 5.15 3.99
CA TRP A 55 -8.08 6.52 3.51
C TRP A 55 -6.62 6.71 3.07
N ASP A 56 -6.40 7.70 2.22
CA ASP A 56 -5.05 7.94 1.69
C ASP A 56 -4.04 8.25 2.79
N HIS A 57 -4.46 8.93 3.85
CA HIS A 57 -3.53 9.30 4.92
C HIS A 57 -3.16 8.13 5.81
N GLN A 58 -3.82 7.00 5.65
CA GLN A 58 -3.49 5.80 6.42
C GLN A 58 -2.49 4.90 5.72
N LEU A 59 -2.09 5.27 4.52
CA LEU A 59 -1.20 4.47 3.69
C LEU A 59 0.03 5.26 3.29
N GLU A 60 1.06 4.54 2.90
CA GLU A 60 2.24 5.13 2.27
C GLU A 60 2.71 4.19 1.19
N LYS A 61 3.48 4.70 0.23
CA LYS A 61 4.00 3.86 -0.83
C LYS A 61 5.04 2.91 -0.28
N ALA A 62 4.97 1.66 -0.69
CA ALA A 62 5.99 0.68 -0.33
C ALA A 62 7.21 0.89 -1.23
N LYS A 63 8.39 0.69 -0.66
CA LYS A 63 9.65 0.89 -1.40
C LYS A 63 10.01 -0.37 -2.14
N GLU A 64 9.23 -0.66 -3.15
CA GLU A 64 9.33 -1.93 -3.84
C GLU A 64 10.58 -2.03 -4.68
N SER A 65 10.98 -0.95 -5.33
CA SER A 65 12.13 -1.01 -6.21
C SER A 65 13.41 -1.34 -5.45
N ALA A 66 13.58 -0.80 -4.24
CA ALA A 66 14.75 -1.12 -3.43
C ALA A 66 14.74 -2.59 -3.04
N PHE A 67 13.58 -3.11 -2.70
CA PHE A 67 13.46 -4.51 -2.36
C PHE A 67 13.83 -5.40 -3.53
N ARG A 68 13.40 -5.05 -4.71
CA ARG A 68 13.74 -5.83 -5.89
C ARG A 68 15.23 -5.82 -6.18
N SER A 69 15.85 -4.69 -5.98
CA SER A 69 17.30 -4.60 -6.21
C SER A 69 18.04 -5.57 -5.30
N LYS A 70 17.61 -5.63 -4.05
CA LYS A 70 18.23 -6.56 -3.13
C LYS A 70 18.07 -8.01 -3.56
N LEU A 71 16.87 -8.36 -3.96
CA LEU A 71 16.61 -9.71 -4.40
C LEU A 71 17.49 -10.07 -5.58
N ARG A 72 17.61 -9.14 -6.50
CA ARG A 72 18.42 -9.40 -7.67
C ARG A 72 19.86 -9.67 -7.29
N ARG A 73 20.37 -8.94 -6.33
CA ARG A 73 21.74 -9.16 -5.87
C ARG A 73 21.91 -10.51 -5.23
N VAL A 74 20.93 -10.96 -4.49
CA VAL A 74 21.00 -12.24 -3.82
C VAL A 74 21.13 -13.39 -4.81
N PHE A 75 20.50 -13.24 -5.95
CA PHE A 75 20.48 -14.33 -6.92
C PHE A 75 21.61 -14.28 -7.94
N ARG A 76 22.53 -13.40 -7.75
CA ARG A 76 23.69 -13.35 -8.64
C ARG A 76 24.93 -14.04 -8.05
#